data_46a01cf0dadf26db6f660f5edd7da8ff
#
_entry.id   46a01cf0dadf26db6f660f5edd7da8ff
#
_cell.length_a   1.000
_cell.length_b   1.000
_cell.length_c   1.000
_cell.angle_alpha   90.00
_cell.angle_beta   90.00
_cell.angle_gamma   90.00
#
_symmetry.space_group_name_H-M   'P 1'
#
loop_
_entity.id
_entity.type
_entity.pdbx_description
1 polymer ?
#
loop_
_entity_poly.entity_id
_entity_poly.type
_entity_poly.pdbx_seq_one_letter_code
_entity_poly.pdbx_strand_id
1 'polypeptide(L)' 'GSKVRLKQGAKTYDGKSLASFVYNRDHVVKEISGDRAVITYGGVVVAAVKLSDLTLV' A
#
# COMPACT_ATOMS: atom_id res chain seq x y z
N GLY A 1 5.56 5.95 10.06
CA GLY A 1 5.45 5.90 8.97
C GLY A 1 6.36 6.19 7.78
N SER A 2 6.86 5.15 7.13
CA SER A 2 7.65 5.32 5.93
C SER A 2 6.75 5.60 4.74
N LYS A 3 7.24 6.41 3.80
CA LYS A 3 6.56 6.62 2.54
C LYS A 3 6.88 5.48 1.59
N VAL A 4 5.86 4.98 0.92
CA VAL A 4 6.00 3.86 0.01
C VAL A 4 5.13 4.08 -1.21
N ARG A 5 5.47 3.38 -2.30
CA ARG A 5 4.64 3.30 -3.50
C ARG A 5 4.31 1.86 -3.78
N LEU A 6 3.13 1.65 -4.35
CA LEU A 6 2.72 0.32 -4.77
C LEU A 6 3.40 -0.03 -6.09
N LYS A 7 3.85 -1.28 -6.19
CA LYS A 7 4.36 -1.81 -7.46
C LYS A 7 3.22 -2.00 -8.44
N GLN A 8 3.51 -1.87 -9.72
CA GLN A 8 2.51 -2.12 -10.77
C GLN A 8 2.01 -3.56 -10.65
N GLY A 9 0.70 -3.70 -10.74
CA GLY A 9 0.07 -5.00 -10.61
C GLY A 9 -0.19 -5.44 -9.18
N ALA A 10 0.18 -4.63 -8.19
CA ALA A 10 -0.10 -4.95 -6.79
C ALA A 10 -1.61 -5.00 -6.54
N LYS A 11 -2.01 -5.85 -5.62
CA LYS A 11 -3.40 -6.00 -5.22
C LYS A 11 -3.50 -5.87 -3.71
N THR A 12 -4.73 -5.79 -3.20
CA THR A 12 -4.94 -5.79 -1.76
C THR A 12 -4.44 -7.13 -1.19
N TYR A 13 -4.26 -7.16 0.11
CA TYR A 13 -3.81 -8.38 0.78
C TYR A 13 -4.77 -9.55 0.51
N ASP A 14 -6.04 -9.23 0.30
CA ASP A 14 -7.07 -10.24 -0.01
C ASP A 14 -7.10 -10.62 -1.48
N GLY A 15 -6.26 -10.02 -2.31
CA GLY A 15 -6.19 -10.32 -3.73
C GLY A 15 -7.16 -9.54 -4.61
N LYS A 16 -7.77 -8.50 -4.08
CA LYS A 16 -8.68 -7.64 -4.85
C LYS A 16 -7.91 -6.55 -5.60
N SER A 17 -8.47 -6.11 -6.71
CA SER A 17 -7.88 -5.05 -7.51
C SER A 17 -7.94 -3.71 -6.80
N LEU A 18 -6.91 -2.88 -7.02
CA LEU A 18 -6.87 -1.52 -6.53
C LEU A 18 -7.17 -0.55 -7.67
N ALA A 19 -7.71 0.62 -7.32
CA ALA A 19 -7.93 1.67 -8.30
C ALA A 19 -6.59 2.11 -8.89
N SER A 20 -6.59 2.47 -10.19
CA SER A 20 -5.36 2.81 -10.88
C SER A 20 -4.62 4.01 -10.27
N PHE A 21 -5.36 4.98 -9.75
CA PHE A 21 -4.73 6.16 -9.16
C PHE A 21 -3.91 5.84 -7.90
N VAL A 22 -4.16 4.70 -7.26
CA VAL A 22 -3.42 4.30 -6.06
C VAL A 22 -1.94 4.06 -6.38
N TYR A 23 -1.64 3.59 -7.59
CA TYR A 23 -0.27 3.29 -8.00
C TYR A 23 0.55 4.54 -8.30
N ASN A 24 -0.10 5.67 -8.47
CA ASN A 24 0.56 6.94 -8.84
C ASN A 24 0.77 7.87 -7.66
N ARG A 25 0.58 7.38 -6.45
CA ARG A 25 0.67 8.18 -5.23
C ARG A 25 1.66 7.59 -4.25
N ASP A 26 2.23 8.46 -3.44
CA ASP A 26 3.01 8.02 -2.30
C ASP A 26 2.03 7.75 -1.15
N HIS A 27 2.24 6.66 -0.46
CA HIS A 27 1.43 6.29 0.70
C HIS A 27 2.30 6.23 1.94
N VAL A 28 1.67 6.33 3.10
CA VAL A 28 2.35 6.20 4.38
C VAL A 28 1.93 4.88 5.01
N VAL A 29 2.91 4.10 5.45
CA VAL A 29 2.63 2.85 6.15
C VAL A 29 2.15 3.19 7.56
N LYS A 30 0.94 2.76 7.88
CA LYS A 30 0.36 2.96 9.20
C LYS A 30 0.75 1.83 10.15
N GLU A 31 0.77 0.61 9.64
CA GLU A 31 0.98 -0.57 10.47
C GLU A 31 1.52 -1.71 9.62
N ILE A 32 2.39 -2.50 10.20
CA ILE A 32 2.91 -3.71 9.55
C ILE A 32 2.67 -4.88 10.51
N SER A 33 2.13 -5.96 9.97
CA SER A 33 1.92 -7.19 10.71
C SER A 33 2.35 -8.34 9.82
N GLY A 34 3.51 -8.94 10.13
CA GLY A 34 4.10 -9.96 9.26
C GLY A 34 4.43 -9.36 7.90
N ASP A 35 3.83 -9.92 6.85
CA ASP A 35 4.00 -9.42 5.48
C ASP A 35 2.85 -8.52 5.01
N ARG A 36 1.94 -8.16 5.93
CA ARG A 36 0.79 -7.31 5.64
C ARG A 36 1.08 -5.88 6.10
N ALA A 37 0.90 -4.93 5.21
CA ALA A 37 1.08 -3.52 5.51
C ALA A 37 -0.21 -2.77 5.26
N VAL A 38 -0.61 -1.93 6.20
CA VAL A 38 -1.76 -1.03 6.05
C VAL A 38 -1.21 0.32 5.62
N ILE A 39 -1.68 0.79 4.47
CA ILE A 39 -1.21 2.06 3.90
C ILE A 39 -2.30 3.11 3.96
N THR A 40 -1.86 4.36 4.09
CA THR A 40 -2.77 5.51 4.18
C THR A 40 -2.38 6.54 3.13
N TYR A 41 -3.33 7.42 2.82
CA TYR A 41 -3.10 8.59 1.97
C TYR A 41 -3.84 9.76 2.57
N GLY A 42 -3.13 10.83 2.89
CA GLY A 42 -3.73 12.01 3.50
C GLY A 42 -4.36 11.72 4.85
N GLY A 43 -3.85 10.73 5.59
CA GLY A 43 -4.38 10.33 6.89
C GLY A 43 -5.56 9.37 6.84
N VAL A 44 -5.96 8.96 5.63
CA VAL A 44 -7.09 8.03 5.44
C VAL A 44 -6.55 6.67 5.03
N VAL A 45 -7.05 5.61 5.66
CA VAL A 45 -6.65 4.25 5.30
C VAL A 45 -7.13 3.93 3.89
N VAL A 46 -6.20 3.52 3.04
CA VAL A 46 -6.49 3.16 1.65
C VAL A 46 -6.75 1.66 1.53
N ALA A 47 -5.81 0.86 1.98
CA ALA A 47 -5.89 -0.59 1.83
C ALA A 47 -4.80 -1.26 2.66
N ALA A 48 -4.95 -2.58 2.82
CA ALA A 48 -3.87 -3.43 3.32
C ALA A 48 -3.32 -4.19 2.13
N VAL A 49 -2.00 -4.23 2.01
CA VAL A 49 -1.33 -4.88 0.88
C VAL A 49 -0.18 -5.73 1.39
N LYS A 50 0.38 -6.55 0.50
CA LYS A 50 1.55 -7.33 0.86
C LYS A 50 2.77 -6.42 0.93
N LEU A 51 3.60 -6.64 1.93
CA LEU A 51 4.80 -5.84 2.11
C LEU A 51 5.72 -5.91 0.88
N SER A 52 5.76 -7.07 0.22
CA SER A 52 6.56 -7.26 -0.98
C SER A 52 6.08 -6.44 -2.18
N ASP A 53 4.85 -5.95 -2.13
CA ASP A 53 4.28 -5.12 -3.20
C ASP A 53 4.56 -3.63 -3.01
N LEU A 54 5.33 -3.28 -2.00
CA LEU A 54 5.66 -1.89 -1.71
C LEU A 54 7.12 -1.61 -2.04
N THR A 55 7.36 -0.38 -2.52
CA THR A 55 8.71 0.12 -2.77
C THR A 55 8.90 1.37 -1.93
N LEU A 56 10.01 1.44 -1.21
CA LEU A 56 10.33 2.65 -0.44
C LEU A 56 10.59 3.81 -1.39
N VAL A 57 10.06 4.96 -1.02
CA VAL A 57 10.26 6.20 -1.78
C VAL A 57 11.45 6.97 -1.27
#